data_40ff5cd5d1257bb895ec9758c42448fa
#
_entry.id   40ff5cd5d1257bb895ec9758c42448fa
#
_cell.length_a   1.000
_cell.length_b   1.000
_cell.length_c   1.000
_cell.angle_alpha   90.00
_cell.angle_beta   90.00
_cell.angle_gamma   90.00
#
_symmetry.space_group_name_H-M   'P 1'
#
loop_
_entity.id
_entity.type
_entity.pdbx_description
1 polymer ?
#
loop_
_entity_poly.entity_id
_entity_poly.type
_entity_poly.pdbx_seq_one_letter_code
_entity_poly.pdbx_strand_id
1 'polypeptide(L)'
;MCRVALSDTKSDNIFNYDLPAKSIDASSGKQSPAKEILSGAIREWLFEPIVERIIDNKVLSVRPIIRNGNIENLDELGGYGPFFYFVHMSDQNGKAMFPDTMGGGIGVERTLYAILRGRDVKIIDDVTYFGKNPDSHPLYLF
;
A
#
# COMPACT_ATOMS: atom_id res chain seq x y z
N MET A 1 0.83 -7.21 -6.13
CA MET A 1 0.45 -5.97 -6.83
C MET A 1 1.55 -4.95 -6.57
N CYS A 2 2.26 -4.54 -7.61
CA CYS A 2 3.36 -3.57 -7.45
C CYS A 2 2.76 -2.20 -7.09
N ARG A 3 3.20 -1.63 -5.97
CA ARG A 3 2.74 -0.33 -5.51
C ARG A 3 3.82 0.70 -5.84
N VAL A 4 3.64 1.41 -6.94
CA VAL A 4 4.50 2.53 -7.27
C VAL A 4 3.93 3.78 -6.60
N ALA A 5 4.66 4.35 -5.66
CA ALA A 5 4.28 5.61 -5.03
C ALA A 5 4.82 6.79 -5.85
N LEU A 6 4.04 7.86 -5.92
CA LEU A 6 4.49 9.12 -6.52
C LEU A 6 5.71 9.65 -5.75
N SER A 7 6.74 10.05 -6.46
CA SER A 7 7.88 10.75 -5.89
C SER A 7 8.05 12.12 -6.53
N ASP A 8 8.62 13.03 -5.78
CA ASP A 8 9.12 14.27 -6.35
C ASP A 8 10.34 13.92 -7.22
N THR A 9 10.30 14.31 -8.50
CA THR A 9 11.40 14.08 -9.45
C THR A 9 12.65 14.88 -9.13
N LYS A 10 12.53 15.88 -8.23
CA LYS A 10 13.64 16.74 -7.78
C LYS A 10 14.24 16.32 -6.45
N SER A 11 13.63 15.40 -5.76
CA SER A 11 14.08 14.87 -4.48
C SER A 11 13.71 13.40 -4.36
N ASP A 12 14.44 12.66 -3.54
CA ASP A 12 14.12 11.26 -3.24
C ASP A 12 12.88 11.10 -2.34
N ASN A 13 12.10 12.16 -2.17
CA ASN A 13 10.92 12.14 -1.32
C ASN A 13 9.78 11.38 -2.00
N ILE A 14 9.16 10.51 -1.26
CA ILE A 14 7.95 9.76 -1.65
C ILE A 14 6.78 10.41 -0.91
N PHE A 15 5.70 10.70 -1.65
CA PHE A 15 4.46 11.20 -1.06
C PHE A 15 3.70 10.05 -0.39
N ASN A 16 4.13 9.73 0.82
CA ASN A 16 3.47 8.76 1.68
C ASN A 16 2.87 9.46 2.91
N TYR A 17 1.94 8.79 3.54
CA TYR A 17 1.34 9.22 4.80
C TYR A 17 1.12 8.01 5.69
N ASP A 18 1.39 8.22 6.98
CA ASP A 18 1.16 7.23 8.01
C ASP A 18 0.29 7.85 9.10
N LEU A 19 -0.67 7.09 9.59
CA LEU A 19 -1.48 7.48 10.73
C LEU A 19 -1.07 6.66 11.95
N PRO A 20 -0.32 7.24 12.88
CA PRO A 20 -0.01 6.60 14.15
C PRO A 20 -1.15 6.78 15.15
N ALA A 21 -1.43 5.75 15.90
CA ALA A 21 -2.34 5.83 17.05
C ALA A 21 -1.59 5.54 18.36
N LYS A 22 -2.01 6.23 19.41
CA LYS A 22 -1.62 5.97 20.80
C LYS A 22 -2.86 5.54 21.54
N SER A 23 -2.72 4.54 22.40
CA SER A 23 -3.78 4.13 23.31
C SER A 23 -3.43 4.55 24.73
N ILE A 24 -4.44 4.77 25.54
CA ILE A 24 -4.30 5.04 26.97
C ILE A 24 -4.74 3.78 27.71
N ASP A 25 -3.85 3.26 28.54
CA ASP A 25 -4.18 2.16 29.42
C ASP A 25 -5.21 2.63 30.46
N ALA A 26 -6.39 2.02 30.45
CA ALA A 26 -7.52 2.46 31.29
C ALA A 26 -7.25 2.30 32.79
N SER A 27 -6.38 1.36 33.16
CA SER A 27 -6.07 1.09 34.58
C SER A 27 -4.99 2.01 35.14
N SER A 28 -4.00 2.36 34.33
CA SER A 28 -2.82 3.14 34.78
C SER A 28 -2.81 4.57 34.26
N GLY A 29 -3.66 4.91 33.30
CA GLY A 29 -3.66 6.19 32.59
C GLY A 29 -2.41 6.42 31.72
N LYS A 30 -1.52 5.44 31.60
CA LYS A 30 -0.29 5.56 30.83
C LYS A 30 -0.56 5.47 29.33
N GLN A 31 0.04 6.38 28.59
CA GLN A 31 -0.02 6.39 27.14
C GLN A 31 0.97 5.37 26.55
N SER A 32 0.52 4.62 25.55
CA SER A 32 1.38 3.70 24.81
C SER A 32 2.33 4.44 23.85
N PRO A 33 3.43 3.82 23.42
CA PRO A 33 4.13 4.25 22.23
C PRO A 33 3.18 4.31 21.03
N ALA A 34 3.39 5.27 20.13
CA ALA A 34 2.62 5.35 18.89
C ALA A 34 2.85 4.10 18.04
N LYS A 35 1.76 3.54 17.51
CA LYS A 35 1.80 2.46 16.53
C LYS A 35 1.11 2.91 15.25
N GLU A 36 1.73 2.69 14.13
CA GLU A 36 1.14 2.93 12.82
C GLU A 36 -0.06 2.00 12.64
N ILE A 37 -1.23 2.58 12.41
CA ILE A 37 -2.48 1.86 12.16
C ILE A 37 -2.91 1.95 10.69
N LEU A 38 -2.43 2.96 9.97
CA LEU A 38 -2.67 3.15 8.56
C LEU A 38 -1.40 3.64 7.91
N SER A 39 -1.07 3.08 6.76
CA SER A 39 -0.01 3.56 5.88
C SER A 39 -0.52 3.65 4.46
N GLY A 40 -0.18 4.71 3.78
CA GLY A 40 -0.61 4.93 2.40
C GLY A 40 0.30 5.86 1.63
N ALA A 41 0.00 6.00 0.35
CA ALA A 41 0.71 6.91 -0.53
C ALA A 41 -0.18 7.41 -1.66
N ILE A 42 0.15 8.59 -2.17
CA ILE A 42 -0.31 9.02 -3.49
C ILE A 42 0.37 8.11 -4.52
N ARG A 43 -0.41 7.59 -5.47
CA ARG A 43 0.08 6.65 -6.47
C ARG A 43 0.59 7.41 -7.69
N GLU A 44 1.67 6.89 -8.28
CA GLU A 44 2.08 7.33 -9.60
C GLU A 44 1.03 6.88 -10.63
N TRP A 45 0.63 7.78 -11.53
CA TRP A 45 -0.36 7.51 -12.57
C TRP A 45 0.19 7.74 -13.99
N LEU A 46 1.36 8.34 -14.11
CA LEU A 46 1.98 8.56 -15.40
C LEU A 46 2.72 7.31 -15.87
N PHE A 47 2.49 6.94 -17.12
CA PHE A 47 3.02 5.71 -17.71
C PHE A 47 4.56 5.61 -17.63
N GLU A 48 5.27 6.62 -18.13
CA GLU A 48 6.73 6.59 -18.19
C GLU A 48 7.40 6.49 -16.81
N PRO A 49 7.05 7.30 -15.81
CA PRO A 49 7.58 7.16 -14.45
C PRO A 49 7.30 5.79 -13.83
N ILE A 50 6.15 5.19 -14.12
CA ILE A 50 5.82 3.83 -13.66
C ILE A 50 6.76 2.82 -14.29
N VAL A 51 6.94 2.89 -15.62
CA VAL A 51 7.84 1.98 -16.35
C VAL A 51 9.27 2.11 -15.83
N GLU A 52 9.79 3.32 -15.73
CA GLU A 52 11.15 3.57 -15.24
C GLU A 52 11.37 2.93 -13.88
N ARG A 53 10.48 3.17 -12.93
CA ARG A 53 10.61 2.59 -11.58
C ARG A 53 10.56 1.08 -11.56
N ILE A 54 9.72 0.46 -12.36
CA ILE A 54 9.60 -1.00 -12.43
C ILE A 54 10.90 -1.60 -12.98
N ILE A 55 11.49 -0.96 -13.98
CA ILE A 55 12.77 -1.39 -14.56
C ILE A 55 13.95 -1.14 -13.60
N ASP A 56 14.04 0.06 -13.03
CA ASP A 56 15.14 0.43 -12.12
C ASP A 56 15.17 -0.45 -10.86
N ASN A 57 14.00 -0.80 -10.35
CA ASN A 57 13.87 -1.73 -9.25
C ASN A 57 14.03 -3.21 -9.65
N LYS A 58 14.40 -3.48 -10.91
CA LYS A 58 14.62 -4.83 -11.44
C LYS A 58 13.44 -5.79 -11.27
N VAL A 59 12.23 -5.24 -11.22
CA VAL A 59 10.99 -6.03 -11.18
C VAL A 59 10.73 -6.67 -12.53
N LEU A 60 11.03 -5.93 -13.61
CA LEU A 60 11.06 -6.44 -14.99
C LEU A 60 12.39 -6.08 -15.64
N SER A 61 12.82 -6.93 -16.56
CA SER A 61 14.02 -6.72 -17.40
C SER A 61 13.68 -6.17 -18.79
N VAL A 62 12.41 -6.20 -19.17
CA VAL A 62 11.92 -5.81 -20.49
C VAL A 62 11.01 -4.60 -20.35
N ARG A 63 11.22 -3.59 -21.21
CA ARG A 63 10.35 -2.41 -21.27
C ARG A 63 9.17 -2.67 -22.21
N PRO A 64 8.00 -2.03 -21.96
CA PRO A 64 6.91 -2.01 -22.92
C PRO A 64 7.35 -1.35 -24.23
N ILE A 65 7.03 -1.96 -25.36
CA ILE A 65 7.28 -1.42 -26.70
C ILE A 65 5.98 -0.86 -27.24
N ILE A 66 5.94 0.47 -27.43
CA ILE A 66 4.74 1.15 -27.90
C ILE A 66 4.87 1.42 -29.40
N ARG A 67 3.89 0.94 -30.18
CA ARG A 67 3.72 1.26 -31.61
C ARG A 67 2.26 1.56 -31.91
N ASN A 68 2.04 2.61 -32.67
CA ASN A 68 0.70 3.03 -33.07
C ASN A 68 -0.30 3.15 -31.89
N GLY A 69 0.20 3.59 -30.72
CA GLY A 69 -0.62 3.73 -29.51
C GLY A 69 -0.93 2.42 -28.79
N ASN A 70 -0.34 1.30 -29.18
CA ASN A 70 -0.53 0.00 -28.53
C ASN A 70 0.80 -0.56 -28.00
N ILE A 71 0.72 -1.37 -26.97
CA ILE A 71 1.87 -2.12 -26.46
C ILE A 71 1.95 -3.44 -27.23
N GLU A 72 3.06 -3.67 -27.95
CA GLU A 72 3.22 -4.84 -28.82
C GLU A 72 3.68 -6.08 -28.07
N ASN A 73 4.50 -5.92 -27.06
CA ASN A 73 5.17 -7.02 -26.35
C ASN A 73 4.50 -7.39 -25.01
N LEU A 74 3.16 -7.39 -24.95
CA LEU A 74 2.43 -7.67 -23.71
C LEU A 74 2.81 -9.02 -23.09
N ASP A 75 3.03 -10.05 -23.91
CA ASP A 75 3.39 -11.40 -23.45
C ASP A 75 4.76 -11.43 -22.75
N GLU A 76 5.72 -10.63 -23.22
CA GLU A 76 7.04 -10.51 -22.62
C GLU A 76 7.01 -9.82 -21.24
N LEU A 77 5.97 -9.03 -20.99
CA LEU A 77 5.77 -8.34 -19.73
C LEU A 77 5.09 -9.22 -18.67
N GLY A 78 4.70 -10.43 -19.05
CA GLY A 78 4.07 -11.40 -18.15
C GLY A 78 2.85 -10.83 -17.41
N GLY A 79 2.76 -11.06 -16.12
CA GLY A 79 1.64 -10.56 -15.29
C GLY A 79 1.50 -9.03 -15.23
N TYR A 80 2.49 -8.26 -15.68
CA TYR A 80 2.43 -6.81 -15.76
C TYR A 80 1.84 -6.29 -17.09
N GLY A 81 1.72 -7.13 -18.11
CA GLY A 81 1.15 -6.74 -19.40
C GLY A 81 -0.20 -6.04 -19.29
N PRO A 82 -1.23 -6.66 -18.64
CA PRO A 82 -2.53 -6.04 -18.45
C PRO A 82 -2.48 -4.72 -17.67
N PHE A 83 -1.58 -4.62 -16.69
CA PHE A 83 -1.39 -3.39 -15.92
C PHE A 83 -0.84 -2.26 -16.79
N PHE A 84 0.22 -2.52 -17.56
CA PHE A 84 0.79 -1.52 -18.46
C PHE A 84 -0.19 -1.11 -19.55
N TYR A 85 -0.92 -2.07 -20.12
CA TYR A 85 -1.97 -1.77 -21.08
C TYR A 85 -2.98 -0.77 -20.50
N PHE A 86 -3.46 -1.01 -19.29
CA PHE A 86 -4.43 -0.15 -18.63
C PHE A 86 -3.87 1.25 -18.30
N VAL A 87 -2.64 1.32 -17.81
CA VAL A 87 -1.99 2.61 -17.49
C VAL A 87 -1.68 3.43 -18.75
N HIS A 88 -1.41 2.75 -19.88
CA HIS A 88 -1.12 3.42 -21.16
C HIS A 88 -2.37 3.94 -21.86
N MET A 89 -3.56 3.47 -21.51
CA MET A 89 -4.80 3.91 -22.16
C MET A 89 -4.97 5.42 -22.06
N SER A 90 -5.33 6.02 -23.18
CA SER A 90 -5.70 7.44 -23.28
C SER A 90 -7.08 7.59 -23.94
N ASP A 91 -7.74 8.70 -23.65
CA ASP A 91 -8.98 9.07 -24.30
C ASP A 91 -8.74 9.57 -25.74
N GLN A 92 -9.82 9.92 -26.43
CA GLN A 92 -9.77 10.42 -27.81
C GLN A 92 -8.96 11.72 -27.99
N ASN A 93 -8.68 12.43 -26.88
CA ASN A 93 -7.91 13.67 -26.86
C ASN A 93 -6.45 13.43 -26.43
N GLY A 94 -6.05 12.18 -26.21
CA GLY A 94 -4.72 11.81 -25.75
C GLY A 94 -4.50 12.00 -24.25
N LYS A 95 -5.55 12.28 -23.47
CA LYS A 95 -5.43 12.38 -22.02
C LYS A 95 -5.40 10.98 -21.40
N ALA A 96 -4.43 10.74 -20.52
CA ALA A 96 -4.34 9.49 -19.79
C ALA A 96 -5.67 9.16 -19.06
N MET A 97 -6.16 7.95 -19.26
CA MET A 97 -7.37 7.47 -18.60
C MET A 97 -7.11 6.88 -17.22
N PHE A 98 -5.85 6.51 -16.93
CA PHE A 98 -5.49 6.01 -15.62
C PHE A 98 -5.62 7.15 -14.59
N PRO A 99 -6.49 7.00 -13.58
CA PRO A 99 -6.77 8.10 -12.66
C PRO A 99 -5.61 8.32 -11.69
N ASP A 100 -5.41 9.56 -11.29
CA ASP A 100 -4.67 9.89 -10.10
C ASP A 100 -5.39 9.34 -8.88
N THR A 101 -4.71 8.55 -8.10
CA THR A 101 -5.29 7.86 -6.95
C THR A 101 -4.36 7.92 -5.75
N MET A 102 -4.97 7.83 -4.58
CA MET A 102 -4.26 7.52 -3.36
C MET A 102 -4.74 6.16 -2.85
N GLY A 103 -3.89 5.47 -2.15
CA GLY A 103 -4.25 4.19 -1.59
C GLY A 103 -3.47 3.89 -0.33
N GLY A 104 -4.12 3.23 0.61
CA GLY A 104 -3.48 2.84 1.86
C GLY A 104 -4.00 1.50 2.36
N GLY A 105 -3.32 0.98 3.36
CA GLY A 105 -3.71 -0.19 4.11
C GLY A 105 -3.94 0.16 5.57
N ILE A 106 -5.01 -0.36 6.13
CA ILE A 106 -5.29 -0.27 7.56
C ILE A 106 -4.90 -1.59 8.19
N GLY A 107 -4.06 -1.54 9.23
CA GLY A 107 -3.74 -2.70 10.05
C GLY A 107 -4.89 -2.97 11.02
N VAL A 108 -5.71 -3.97 10.72
CA VAL A 108 -6.91 -4.29 11.52
C VAL A 108 -6.53 -4.61 12.96
N GLU A 109 -5.56 -5.49 13.16
CA GLU A 109 -5.11 -5.90 14.50
C GLU A 109 -4.52 -4.71 15.27
N ARG A 110 -3.75 -3.85 14.61
CA ARG A 110 -3.19 -2.64 15.24
C ARG A 110 -4.29 -1.65 15.64
N THR A 111 -5.30 -1.53 14.80
CA THR A 111 -6.46 -0.67 15.07
C THR A 111 -7.27 -1.21 16.25
N LEU A 112 -7.59 -2.50 16.25
CA LEU A 112 -8.28 -3.16 17.35
C LEU A 112 -7.49 -3.03 18.66
N TYR A 113 -6.18 -3.27 18.61
CA TYR A 113 -5.31 -3.09 19.76
C TYR A 113 -5.33 -1.65 20.28
N ALA A 114 -5.31 -0.65 19.41
CA ALA A 114 -5.36 0.76 19.81
C ALA A 114 -6.69 1.12 20.51
N ILE A 115 -7.79 0.52 20.06
CA ILE A 115 -9.13 0.77 20.61
C ILE A 115 -9.36 0.02 21.93
N LEU A 116 -8.93 -1.24 21.99
CA LEU A 116 -9.30 -2.15 23.08
C LEU A 116 -8.25 -2.21 24.20
N ARG A 117 -7.08 -1.61 24.00
CA ARG A 117 -6.04 -1.60 25.02
C ARG A 117 -6.52 -0.96 26.33
N GLY A 118 -6.20 -1.63 27.44
CA GLY A 118 -6.61 -1.17 28.77
C GLY A 118 -7.97 -1.69 29.22
N ARG A 119 -8.62 -2.49 28.38
CA ARG A 119 -9.73 -3.36 28.77
C ARG A 119 -9.13 -4.73 29.08
N ASP A 120 -9.38 -5.73 28.22
CA ASP A 120 -8.82 -7.08 28.38
C ASP A 120 -7.63 -7.37 27.45
N VAL A 121 -7.28 -6.40 26.60
CA VAL A 121 -6.20 -6.50 25.61
C VAL A 121 -4.93 -5.86 26.15
N LYS A 122 -3.86 -6.63 26.29
CA LYS A 122 -2.54 -6.19 26.78
C LYS A 122 -1.51 -6.10 25.69
N ILE A 123 -1.52 -7.02 24.76
CA ILE A 123 -0.59 -7.13 23.64
C ILE A 123 -1.36 -7.26 22.33
N ILE A 124 -0.68 -7.02 21.21
CA ILE A 124 -1.34 -7.08 19.89
C ILE A 124 -1.82 -8.50 19.55
N ASP A 125 -1.14 -9.51 20.06
CA ASP A 125 -1.50 -10.92 19.80
C ASP A 125 -2.86 -11.29 20.40
N ASP A 126 -3.32 -10.57 21.41
CA ASP A 126 -4.65 -10.77 22.00
C ASP A 126 -5.79 -10.44 21.02
N VAL A 127 -5.51 -9.66 19.96
CA VAL A 127 -6.47 -9.27 18.91
C VAL A 127 -6.13 -9.84 17.54
N THR A 128 -5.10 -10.67 17.45
CA THR A 128 -4.67 -11.28 16.20
C THR A 128 -5.39 -12.62 16.01
N TYR A 129 -6.14 -12.76 14.92
CA TYR A 129 -6.90 -13.98 14.63
C TYR A 129 -5.99 -15.23 14.48
N PHE A 130 -4.80 -15.03 13.92
CA PHE A 130 -3.77 -16.07 13.77
C PHE A 130 -2.63 -15.85 14.77
N GLY A 131 -2.94 -15.63 16.04
CA GLY A 131 -1.96 -15.36 17.08
C GLY A 131 -0.82 -16.36 17.07
N LYS A 132 0.41 -15.85 17.12
CA LYS A 132 1.62 -16.67 17.17
C LYS A 132 1.89 -17.21 18.56
N ASN A 133 1.22 -16.67 19.57
CA ASN A 133 1.35 -17.11 20.94
C ASN A 133 0.34 -18.22 21.22
N PRO A 134 0.78 -19.45 21.53
CA PRO A 134 -0.13 -20.54 21.83
C PRO A 134 -1.01 -20.30 23.08
N ASP A 135 -0.60 -19.36 23.94
CA ASP A 135 -1.35 -18.97 25.14
C ASP A 135 -2.32 -17.81 24.89
N SER A 136 -2.33 -17.21 23.70
CA SER A 136 -3.29 -16.19 23.34
C SER A 136 -4.62 -16.84 22.96
N HIS A 137 -5.64 -16.59 23.76
CA HIS A 137 -6.99 -16.98 23.39
C HIS A 137 -7.51 -16.04 22.29
N PRO A 138 -7.95 -16.55 21.15
CA PRO A 138 -8.60 -15.71 20.15
C PRO A 138 -9.84 -15.07 20.80
N LEU A 139 -9.97 -13.76 20.64
CA LEU A 139 -11.22 -13.09 20.97
C LEU A 139 -12.32 -13.68 20.09
N TYR A 140 -13.20 -14.46 20.68
CA TYR A 140 -14.44 -14.86 20.02
C TYR A 140 -15.32 -13.60 19.96
N LEU A 141 -15.37 -12.99 18.77
CA LEU A 141 -16.19 -11.81 18.51
C LEU A 141 -17.66 -12.15 18.24
N PHE A 142 -18.15 -13.29 18.72
CA PHE A 142 -19.53 -13.72 18.56
C PHE A 142 -20.13 -14.19 19.88
#